data_5c260ee898439c9938d88ead471128de
#
_entry.id   5c260ee898439c9938d88ead471128de
#
_cell.length_a   1.000
_cell.length_b   1.000
_cell.length_c   1.000
_cell.angle_alpha   90.00
_cell.angle_beta   90.00
_cell.angle_gamma   90.00
#
_symmetry.space_group_name_H-M   'P 1'
#
loop_
_entity.id
_entity.type
_entity.pdbx_description
1 polymer ?
#
loop_
_entity_poly.entity_id
_entity_poly.type
_entity_poly.pdbx_seq_one_letter_code
_entity_poly.pdbx_strand_id
1 'polypeptide(L)'
;MRCSAGNSSCCSTNRRSLAPDIVIGDWKRPWNNPKTTKHGDAPGGEMWATDPDGFNQIGCVYTAQRFEYDYGAVIFGPDFVWRDDHWVARPEFNFDKQVNNADHASFDSAIGNTYKVLLTRGMRGMRIYSTDAETQEMLTGLVTGSHF
;
A
#
# COMPACT_ATOMS: atom_id res chain seq x y z
N MET A 1 -8.06 4.06 11.87
CA MET A 1 -7.83 3.22 10.68
C MET A 1 -6.51 3.64 10.06
N ARG A 2 -5.57 2.73 9.89
CA ARG A 2 -4.29 3.00 9.22
C ARG A 2 -4.40 2.68 7.74
N CYS A 3 -3.78 3.48 6.90
CA CYS A 3 -3.77 3.29 5.45
C CYS A 3 -2.40 2.81 4.99
N SER A 4 -2.38 1.79 4.15
CA SER A 4 -1.16 1.25 3.54
C SER A 4 -1.36 0.99 2.06
N ALA A 5 -0.29 0.97 1.29
CA ALA A 5 -0.32 0.68 -0.13
C ALA A 5 0.87 -0.20 -0.53
N GLY A 6 0.67 -1.02 -1.56
CA GLY A 6 1.67 -1.99 -2.01
C GLY A 6 2.85 -1.38 -2.75
N ASN A 7 2.61 -0.29 -3.46
CA ASN A 7 3.66 0.39 -4.24
C ASN A 7 4.74 0.95 -3.31
N SER A 8 5.95 0.39 -3.39
CA SER A 8 7.03 0.62 -2.42
C SER A 8 7.93 1.81 -2.73
N SER A 9 7.39 2.89 -3.27
CA SER A 9 8.14 4.15 -3.39
C SER A 9 8.69 4.66 -2.04
N CYS A 10 8.25 4.07 -0.92
CA CYS A 10 8.73 4.41 0.42
C CYS A 10 10.20 4.01 0.67
N CYS A 11 10.74 3.04 -0.07
CA CYS A 11 12.12 2.56 0.10
C CYS A 11 13.18 3.50 -0.47
N SER A 12 12.79 4.61 -1.09
CA SER A 12 13.74 5.64 -1.48
C SER A 12 14.32 6.30 -0.22
N THR A 13 15.54 5.93 0.13
CA THR A 13 16.28 6.41 1.31
C THR A 13 16.57 7.90 1.31
N ASN A 14 16.19 8.63 0.26
CA ASN A 14 16.59 10.03 0.05
C ASN A 14 15.41 11.01 0.09
N ARG A 15 14.36 10.73 0.88
CA ARG A 15 13.25 11.68 1.06
C ARG A 15 13.69 12.89 1.86
N ARG A 16 13.77 14.01 1.16
CA ARG A 16 13.99 15.34 1.75
C ARG A 16 12.69 16.11 1.98
N SER A 17 11.54 15.57 1.59
CA SER A 17 10.25 16.27 1.58
C SER A 17 9.11 15.37 2.06
N LEU A 18 8.19 15.94 2.82
CA LEU A 18 6.87 15.38 3.14
C LEU A 18 5.83 15.69 2.05
N ALA A 19 6.29 15.93 0.82
CA ALA A 19 5.39 16.15 -0.31
C ALA A 19 4.47 14.93 -0.50
N PRO A 20 3.20 15.13 -0.84
CA PRO A 20 2.26 14.04 -1.08
C PRO A 20 2.72 13.19 -2.26
N ASP A 21 2.82 11.88 -2.03
CA ASP A 21 3.21 10.91 -3.05
C ASP A 21 1.99 10.19 -3.64
N ILE A 22 0.93 10.06 -2.84
CA ILE A 22 -0.32 9.43 -3.26
C ILE A 22 -1.40 10.51 -3.27
N VAL A 23 -2.03 10.65 -4.43
CA VAL A 23 -3.09 11.62 -4.70
C VAL A 23 -4.29 10.88 -5.26
N ILE A 24 -5.44 11.01 -4.60
CA ILE A 24 -6.73 10.42 -5.01
C ILE A 24 -7.78 11.52 -4.90
N GLY A 25 -8.11 12.17 -6.02
CA GLY A 25 -8.94 13.38 -6.01
C GLY A 25 -8.31 14.46 -5.13
N ASP A 26 -9.07 14.98 -4.18
CA ASP A 26 -8.59 16.00 -3.23
C ASP A 26 -7.79 15.41 -2.06
N TRP A 27 -7.88 14.09 -1.86
CA TRP A 27 -7.14 13.41 -0.80
C TRP A 27 -5.72 13.13 -1.23
N LYS A 28 -4.76 13.52 -0.39
CA LYS A 28 -3.33 13.35 -0.67
C LYS A 28 -2.56 13.09 0.61
N ARG A 29 -1.62 12.14 0.55
CA ARG A 29 -0.74 11.77 1.68
C ARG A 29 0.66 11.40 1.20
N PRO A 30 1.69 11.68 1.99
CA PRO A 30 3.04 11.16 1.78
C PRO A 30 3.14 9.71 2.25
N TRP A 31 4.14 9.00 1.75
CA TRP A 31 4.57 7.76 2.35
C TRP A 31 5.12 7.98 3.76
N ASN A 32 5.04 6.95 4.59
CA ASN A 32 5.65 6.97 5.91
C ASN A 32 7.16 7.22 5.83
N ASN A 33 7.68 7.87 6.86
CA ASN A 33 9.10 8.14 6.99
C ASN A 33 9.89 6.81 7.16
N PRO A 34 10.84 6.49 6.27
CA PRO A 34 11.61 5.23 6.36
C PRO A 34 12.68 5.26 7.46
N LYS A 35 13.00 6.45 8.00
CA LYS A 35 14.00 6.60 9.05
C LYS A 35 13.42 6.28 10.42
N THR A 36 14.28 5.92 11.36
CA THR A 36 13.91 5.70 12.77
C THR A 36 13.65 7.00 13.52
N THR A 37 14.21 8.12 13.06
CA THR A 37 14.05 9.43 13.70
C THR A 37 12.92 10.23 13.07
N LYS A 38 12.23 11.04 13.88
CA LYS A 38 11.18 11.96 13.44
C LYS A 38 11.73 12.96 12.40
N HIS A 39 10.92 13.29 11.39
CA HIS A 39 11.24 14.31 10.39
C HIS A 39 10.02 15.23 10.19
N GLY A 40 10.15 16.48 10.65
CA GLY A 40 8.99 17.38 10.77
C GLY A 40 7.93 16.74 11.65
N ASP A 41 6.67 16.69 11.20
CA ASP A 41 5.57 16.02 11.90
C ASP A 41 5.50 14.51 11.63
N ALA A 42 6.35 13.98 10.74
CA ALA A 42 6.38 12.56 10.41
C ALA A 42 7.12 11.76 11.49
N PRO A 43 6.48 10.85 12.22
CA PRO A 43 7.15 9.96 13.15
C PRO A 43 8.14 9.05 12.40
N GLY A 44 9.11 8.50 13.12
CA GLY A 44 9.95 7.44 12.57
C GLY A 44 9.11 6.23 12.17
N GLY A 45 9.57 5.47 11.16
CA GLY A 45 8.81 4.34 10.61
C GLY A 45 8.41 3.30 11.65
N GLU A 46 9.21 3.12 12.69
CA GLU A 46 8.89 2.21 13.81
C GLU A 46 7.70 2.69 14.66
N MET A 47 7.46 3.99 14.69
CA MET A 47 6.35 4.61 15.43
C MET A 47 5.14 4.92 14.56
N TRP A 48 5.22 4.70 13.24
CA TRP A 48 4.16 5.07 12.29
C TRP A 48 2.77 4.54 12.70
N ALA A 49 2.69 3.34 13.21
CA ALA A 49 1.41 2.72 13.56
C ALA A 49 0.85 3.19 14.92
N THR A 50 1.69 3.64 15.83
CA THR A 50 1.34 3.97 17.22
C THR A 50 1.26 5.47 17.47
N ASP A 51 2.06 6.27 16.78
CA ASP A 51 2.06 7.73 16.89
C ASP A 51 0.81 8.32 16.19
N PRO A 52 0.06 9.23 16.82
CA PRO A 52 -1.07 9.92 16.19
C PRO A 52 -0.72 10.60 14.87
N ASP A 53 0.44 11.23 14.75
CA ASP A 53 0.89 11.91 13.54
C ASP A 53 1.09 10.94 12.36
N GLY A 54 1.26 9.65 12.61
CA GLY A 54 1.32 8.62 11.58
C GLY A 54 0.04 8.45 10.75
N PHE A 55 -1.10 8.97 11.20
CA PHE A 55 -2.34 9.02 10.40
C PHE A 55 -2.23 9.91 9.16
N ASN A 56 -1.30 10.83 9.15
CA ASN A 56 -1.06 11.71 8.02
C ASN A 56 -0.15 11.09 6.95
N GLN A 57 0.20 9.81 7.11
CA GLN A 57 1.11 9.10 6.22
C GLN A 57 0.53 7.74 5.82
N ILE A 58 1.00 7.22 4.69
CA ILE A 58 0.67 5.88 4.20
C ILE A 58 1.82 4.96 4.52
N GLY A 59 1.53 3.83 5.16
CA GLY A 59 2.50 2.79 5.44
C GLY A 59 2.82 1.95 4.21
N CYS A 60 4.08 1.68 3.96
CA CYS A 60 4.48 0.64 3.02
C CYS A 60 4.44 -0.74 3.68
N VAL A 61 4.55 -1.80 2.88
CA VAL A 61 4.52 -3.18 3.38
C VAL A 61 5.57 -3.41 4.48
N TYR A 62 6.79 -2.92 4.32
CA TYR A 62 7.89 -3.09 5.29
C TYR A 62 7.61 -2.47 6.65
N THR A 63 6.80 -1.42 6.67
CA THR A 63 6.36 -0.78 7.92
C THR A 63 5.10 -1.44 8.45
N ALA A 64 4.09 -1.61 7.59
CA ALA A 64 2.76 -2.10 7.97
C ALA A 64 2.75 -3.57 8.43
N GLN A 65 3.60 -4.42 7.84
CA GLN A 65 3.66 -5.87 8.17
C GLN A 65 4.01 -6.19 9.63
N ARG A 66 4.58 -5.22 10.36
CA ARG A 66 5.00 -5.40 11.76
C ARG A 66 3.87 -5.19 12.75
N PHE A 67 2.72 -4.71 12.29
CA PHE A 67 1.62 -4.30 13.16
C PHE A 67 0.32 -4.98 12.76
N GLU A 68 -0.57 -5.08 13.73
CA GLU A 68 -1.96 -5.45 13.54
C GLU A 68 -2.83 -4.28 13.99
N TYR A 69 -3.95 -4.07 13.31
CA TYR A 69 -4.87 -2.95 13.55
C TYR A 69 -6.27 -3.48 13.77
N ASP A 70 -7.08 -2.79 14.57
CA ASP A 70 -8.51 -3.08 14.58
C ASP A 70 -9.11 -2.87 13.18
N TYR A 71 -8.81 -1.74 12.56
CA TYR A 71 -9.27 -1.39 11.22
C TYR A 71 -8.13 -0.85 10.37
N GLY A 72 -7.99 -1.36 9.17
CA GLY A 72 -7.02 -0.91 8.19
C GLY A 72 -7.66 -0.44 6.89
N ALA A 73 -6.84 0.17 6.04
CA ALA A 73 -7.16 0.44 4.65
C ALA A 73 -5.98 0.08 3.75
N VAL A 74 -6.25 -0.51 2.61
CA VAL A 74 -5.25 -0.85 1.60
C VAL A 74 -5.59 -0.15 0.29
N ILE A 75 -4.60 0.50 -0.29
CA ILE A 75 -4.68 1.09 -1.62
C ILE A 75 -3.91 0.21 -2.58
N PHE A 76 -4.61 -0.36 -3.55
CA PHE A 76 -4.01 -1.04 -4.69
C PHE A 76 -3.49 0.00 -5.66
N GLY A 77 -2.21 -0.06 -5.95
CA GLY A 77 -1.55 0.76 -6.95
C GLY A 77 -1.70 0.20 -8.36
N PRO A 78 -1.16 0.90 -9.37
CA PRO A 78 -1.15 0.40 -10.73
C PRO A 78 -0.18 -0.76 -10.96
N ASP A 79 0.58 -1.15 -9.96
CA ASP A 79 1.53 -2.27 -9.96
C ASP A 79 0.86 -3.64 -9.83
N PHE A 80 -0.41 -3.71 -9.40
CA PHE A 80 -1.18 -4.94 -9.28
C PHE A 80 -2.64 -4.70 -9.62
N VAL A 81 -3.08 -5.12 -10.79
CA VAL A 81 -4.39 -4.83 -11.36
C VAL A 81 -5.13 -6.09 -11.78
N TRP A 82 -6.47 -5.99 -11.88
CA TRP A 82 -7.33 -7.04 -12.38
C TRP A 82 -7.58 -6.88 -13.88
N ARG A 83 -7.35 -7.93 -14.66
CA ARG A 83 -7.59 -7.97 -16.12
C ARG A 83 -7.95 -9.39 -16.52
N ASP A 84 -8.93 -9.55 -17.41
CA ASP A 84 -9.28 -10.84 -18.01
C ASP A 84 -9.42 -11.96 -16.97
N ASP A 85 -10.16 -11.72 -15.90
CA ASP A 85 -10.44 -12.64 -14.79
C ASP A 85 -9.21 -13.13 -14.00
N HIS A 86 -8.10 -12.38 -14.04
CA HIS A 86 -6.93 -12.68 -13.21
C HIS A 86 -6.18 -11.43 -12.74
N TRP A 87 -5.35 -11.60 -11.73
CA TRP A 87 -4.46 -10.56 -11.26
C TRP A 87 -3.22 -10.47 -12.15
N VAL A 88 -2.86 -9.25 -12.52
CA VAL A 88 -1.69 -8.93 -13.34
C VAL A 88 -0.76 -8.03 -12.55
N ALA A 89 0.45 -8.50 -12.30
CA ALA A 89 1.53 -7.70 -11.74
C ALA A 89 2.23 -6.91 -12.85
N ARG A 90 2.54 -5.64 -12.57
CA ARG A 90 3.05 -4.68 -13.56
C ARG A 90 4.35 -4.06 -13.05
N PRO A 91 5.52 -4.67 -13.40
CA PRO A 91 6.84 -4.24 -12.90
C PRO A 91 7.16 -2.78 -13.19
N GLU A 92 6.66 -2.24 -14.32
CA GLU A 92 6.91 -0.87 -14.75
C GLU A 92 6.31 0.18 -13.79
N PHE A 93 5.36 -0.23 -12.93
CA PHE A 93 4.75 0.62 -11.91
C PHE A 93 5.26 0.34 -10.50
N ASN A 94 6.13 -0.64 -10.33
CA ASN A 94 6.72 -0.96 -9.04
C ASN A 94 8.07 -0.25 -8.86
N PHE A 95 8.25 0.41 -7.73
CA PHE A 95 9.47 1.14 -7.40
C PHE A 95 10.34 0.42 -6.37
N ASP A 96 9.97 -0.80 -5.97
CA ASP A 96 10.78 -1.61 -5.08
C ASP A 96 11.87 -2.35 -5.86
N LYS A 97 13.10 -1.88 -5.71
CA LYS A 97 14.26 -2.46 -6.38
C LYS A 97 14.54 -3.91 -5.99
N GLN A 98 14.17 -4.33 -4.78
CA GLN A 98 14.38 -5.70 -4.34
C GLN A 98 13.44 -6.65 -5.07
N VAL A 99 12.20 -6.23 -5.26
CA VAL A 99 11.18 -7.01 -5.98
C VAL A 99 11.44 -6.97 -7.49
N ASN A 100 11.81 -5.81 -8.03
CA ASN A 100 12.05 -5.63 -9.48
C ASN A 100 13.25 -6.41 -10.01
N ASN A 101 14.18 -6.82 -9.15
CA ASN A 101 15.33 -7.64 -9.55
C ASN A 101 15.00 -9.14 -9.61
N ALA A 102 13.80 -9.56 -9.25
CA ALA A 102 13.34 -10.93 -9.34
C ALA A 102 12.96 -11.31 -10.80
N ASP A 103 12.96 -12.60 -11.11
CA ASP A 103 12.35 -13.09 -12.35
C ASP A 103 10.83 -12.86 -12.33
N HIS A 104 10.18 -12.93 -13.51
CA HIS A 104 8.75 -12.62 -13.65
C HIS A 104 7.85 -13.43 -12.71
N ALA A 105 8.07 -14.74 -12.59
CA ALA A 105 7.23 -15.58 -11.73
C ALA A 105 7.40 -15.25 -10.25
N SER A 106 8.63 -14.95 -9.83
CA SER A 106 8.94 -14.49 -8.47
C SER A 106 8.39 -13.10 -8.21
N PHE A 107 8.38 -12.22 -9.21
CA PHE A 107 7.81 -10.88 -9.13
C PHE A 107 6.30 -10.95 -8.88
N ASP A 108 5.55 -11.70 -9.69
CA ASP A 108 4.10 -11.86 -9.56
C ASP A 108 3.71 -12.38 -8.16
N SER A 109 4.44 -13.40 -7.71
CA SER A 109 4.25 -13.97 -6.38
C SER A 109 4.56 -12.97 -5.26
N ALA A 110 5.63 -12.18 -5.40
CA ALA A 110 6.03 -11.20 -4.41
C ALA A 110 5.00 -10.06 -4.28
N ILE A 111 4.48 -9.55 -5.40
CA ILE A 111 3.46 -8.51 -5.41
C ILE A 111 2.16 -9.04 -4.80
N GLY A 112 1.68 -10.21 -5.22
CA GLY A 112 0.49 -10.84 -4.65
C GLY A 112 0.61 -11.05 -3.14
N ASN A 113 1.76 -11.54 -2.66
CA ASN A 113 2.03 -11.73 -1.24
C ASN A 113 2.09 -10.39 -0.48
N THR A 114 2.62 -9.33 -1.09
CA THR A 114 2.64 -7.98 -0.51
C THR A 114 1.22 -7.52 -0.18
N TYR A 115 0.31 -7.58 -1.15
CA TYR A 115 -1.09 -7.19 -0.92
C TYR A 115 -1.80 -8.13 0.06
N LYS A 116 -1.54 -9.43 -0.01
CA LYS A 116 -2.07 -10.40 0.97
C LYS A 116 -1.65 -10.06 2.39
N VAL A 117 -0.38 -9.76 2.62
CA VAL A 117 0.11 -9.33 3.93
C VAL A 117 -0.61 -8.07 4.40
N LEU A 118 -0.74 -7.05 3.56
CA LEU A 118 -1.41 -5.81 3.91
C LEU A 118 -2.89 -6.02 4.26
N LEU A 119 -3.60 -6.83 3.47
CA LEU A 119 -5.01 -7.13 3.68
C LEU A 119 -5.29 -7.92 4.97
N THR A 120 -4.32 -8.68 5.45
CA THR A 120 -4.45 -9.48 6.67
C THR A 120 -4.05 -8.75 7.95
N ARG A 121 -3.72 -7.46 7.90
CA ARG A 121 -3.34 -6.68 9.09
C ARG A 121 -4.52 -6.09 9.85
N GLY A 122 -5.70 -6.03 9.27
CA GLY A 122 -6.92 -5.57 9.94
C GLY A 122 -7.63 -6.70 10.67
N MET A 123 -7.64 -6.66 12.00
CA MET A 123 -8.23 -7.72 12.84
C MET A 123 -9.77 -7.73 12.81
N ARG A 124 -10.40 -6.58 12.63
CA ARG A 124 -11.87 -6.39 12.66
C ARG A 124 -12.44 -5.97 11.33
N GLY A 125 -11.63 -5.35 10.47
CA GLY A 125 -12.08 -4.97 9.15
C GLY A 125 -11.02 -4.24 8.33
N MET A 126 -11.17 -4.36 7.01
CA MET A 126 -10.32 -3.69 6.03
C MET A 126 -11.19 -2.89 5.07
N ARG A 127 -10.73 -1.69 4.71
CA ARG A 127 -11.21 -0.97 3.53
C ARG A 127 -10.22 -1.17 2.40
N ILE A 128 -10.74 -1.37 1.21
CA ILE A 128 -9.94 -1.61 0.02
C ILE A 128 -10.30 -0.54 -1.00
N TYR A 129 -9.29 0.03 -1.62
CA TYR A 129 -9.43 0.97 -2.72
C TYR A 129 -8.39 0.67 -3.78
N SER A 130 -8.76 0.74 -5.06
CA SER A 130 -7.81 0.67 -6.18
C SER A 130 -7.77 1.99 -6.94
N THR A 131 -6.57 2.39 -7.35
CA THR A 131 -6.38 3.54 -8.26
C THR A 131 -6.72 3.20 -9.71
N ASP A 132 -6.86 1.91 -10.03
CA ASP A 132 -7.29 1.39 -11.32
C ASP A 132 -8.79 1.13 -11.32
N ALA A 133 -9.51 1.68 -12.32
CA ALA A 133 -10.97 1.68 -12.34
C ALA A 133 -11.57 0.27 -12.49
N GLU A 134 -11.01 -0.57 -13.36
CA GLU A 134 -11.49 -1.94 -13.57
C GLU A 134 -11.28 -2.82 -12.35
N THR A 135 -10.11 -2.69 -11.71
CA THR A 135 -9.82 -3.36 -10.44
C THR A 135 -10.77 -2.88 -9.33
N GLN A 136 -11.05 -1.57 -9.27
CA GLN A 136 -11.98 -1.03 -8.29
C GLN A 136 -13.40 -1.54 -8.50
N GLU A 137 -13.86 -1.66 -9.74
CA GLU A 137 -15.17 -2.21 -10.08
C GLU A 137 -15.27 -3.68 -9.65
N MET A 138 -14.28 -4.49 -9.99
CA MET A 138 -14.21 -5.90 -9.57
C MET A 138 -14.26 -6.04 -8.04
N LEU A 139 -13.42 -5.28 -7.30
CA LEU A 139 -13.39 -5.32 -5.84
C LEU A 139 -14.73 -4.88 -5.23
N THR A 140 -15.41 -3.90 -5.82
CA THR A 140 -16.72 -3.45 -5.39
C THR A 140 -17.76 -4.54 -5.59
N GLY A 141 -17.74 -5.21 -6.75
CA GLY A 141 -18.62 -6.33 -7.06
C GLY A 141 -18.49 -7.48 -6.08
N LEU A 142 -17.27 -7.85 -5.69
CA LEU A 142 -17.04 -8.89 -4.68
C LEU A 142 -17.68 -8.58 -3.33
N VAL A 143 -17.64 -7.31 -2.90
CA VAL A 143 -18.18 -6.89 -1.60
C VAL A 143 -19.71 -6.79 -1.65
N THR A 144 -20.28 -6.35 -2.77
CA THR A 144 -21.74 -6.16 -2.93
C THR A 144 -22.47 -7.42 -3.38
N GLY A 145 -21.75 -8.49 -3.70
CA GLY A 145 -22.34 -9.74 -4.22
C GLY A 145 -22.91 -9.60 -5.64
N SER A 146 -22.46 -8.59 -6.38
CA SER A 146 -22.98 -8.27 -7.73
C SER A 146 -22.23 -9.00 -8.86
N HIS A 147 -21.25 -9.81 -8.54
CA HIS A 147 -20.53 -10.67 -9.48
C HIS A 147 -20.90 -12.12 -9.25
N PHE A 148 -21.98 -12.56 -9.93
CA PHE A 148 -22.18 -13.98 -10.34
C PHE A 148 -23.44 -14.05 -11.20
#